data_3ea58103efccbe8caa743c8d4a704701
#
_entry.id   3ea58103efccbe8caa743c8d4a704701
#
_cell.length_a   1.000
_cell.length_b   1.000
_cell.length_c   1.000
_cell.angle_alpha   90.00
_cell.angle_beta   90.00
_cell.angle_gamma   90.00
#
_symmetry.space_group_name_H-M   'P 1'
#
loop_
_entity.id
_entity.type
_entity.pdbx_description
1 polymer ?
#
loop_
_entity_poly.entity_id
_entity_poly.type
_entity_poly.pdbx_seq_one_letter_code
_entity_poly.pdbx_strand_id
1 'polypeptide(L)'
;LALALLSSLSMSAKDYTDALVVTVNGTATRQTATISVDKNSDGTYNFNLKNFMLKAGEQAMGIGNITLDNLKAAKSNKGDVVSTHRDITITKGDDPNVDTWMGPMLGTIPLDLKLLVNDGKLYTLIDIDMQKTLGQTIHVTFGDNYQLPNSGFEDFHTATLVSSEGPDNTCSGDEPNAWHSFQSATGTQPWVWMAGGGSSYLYRSSEVRPESTGKQSALLTSHNMIFAIANGTMTTGRLSAGSMTATDPSNHSQLDMSSTDKDGNGDPFYILMDGTPDSIAVWVKFKQQTPVAKHPYATISAAITDGTYYQDPQEAGKTYNNVVATAKNAKIESKGFVWQRVTAPFVYTNNNVNGKAILVTISTNADPGKGSTDSLYVDDISLIYNEDKPAITVNGQAVTLDKDKVSTTAEDPTNAVVAATTANK
;
A
#
# COMPACT_ATOMS: atom_id res chain seq x y z
N LEU A 1 24.09 -0.01 55.92
CA LEU A 1 23.41 -1.00 55.07
C LEU A 1 22.40 -0.29 54.20
N ALA A 2 22.80 0.03 52.96
CA ALA A 2 21.91 0.62 51.98
C ALA A 2 21.18 -0.50 51.25
N LEU A 3 19.90 -0.63 51.48
CA LEU A 3 19.02 -1.56 50.72
C LEU A 3 18.72 -0.92 49.38
N ALA A 4 19.39 -1.38 48.31
CA ALA A 4 18.99 -1.01 46.94
C ALA A 4 17.71 -1.75 46.61
N LEU A 5 16.57 -1.02 46.60
CA LEU A 5 15.37 -1.50 45.96
C LEU A 5 15.61 -1.55 44.43
N LEU A 6 15.93 -2.74 43.92
CA LEU A 6 15.72 -3.02 42.52
C LEU A 6 14.19 -3.08 42.30
N SER A 7 13.60 -1.97 41.86
CA SER A 7 12.32 -2.00 41.24
C SER A 7 12.46 -2.72 39.89
N SER A 8 12.10 -3.99 39.85
CA SER A 8 11.81 -4.66 38.60
C SER A 8 10.66 -3.91 37.94
N LEU A 9 10.99 -3.04 36.99
CA LEU A 9 10.00 -2.54 36.04
C LEU A 9 9.56 -3.76 35.23
N SER A 10 8.51 -4.41 35.69
CA SER A 10 7.75 -5.34 34.84
C SER A 10 7.19 -4.45 33.73
N MET A 11 7.80 -4.49 32.55
CA MET A 11 7.21 -3.89 31.36
C MET A 11 5.95 -4.70 31.09
N SER A 12 4.78 -4.08 31.29
CA SER A 12 3.47 -4.65 31.05
C SER A 12 3.30 -4.86 29.57
N ALA A 13 2.68 -5.98 29.19
CA ALA A 13 2.15 -6.20 27.87
C ALA A 13 1.37 -4.96 27.43
N LYS A 14 1.60 -4.49 26.21
CA LYS A 14 0.81 -3.43 25.62
C LYS A 14 -0.18 -4.03 24.65
N ASP A 15 -1.45 -3.81 24.94
CA ASP A 15 -2.54 -4.22 24.08
C ASP A 15 -2.86 -3.13 23.06
N TYR A 16 -2.93 -3.55 21.81
CA TYR A 16 -3.35 -2.72 20.69
C TYR A 16 -4.65 -3.29 20.15
N THR A 17 -5.69 -2.47 20.11
CA THR A 17 -6.99 -2.84 19.55
C THR A 17 -7.25 -2.01 18.31
N ASP A 18 -7.37 -2.69 17.16
CA ASP A 18 -7.52 -2.05 15.87
C ASP A 18 -8.19 -3.00 14.88
N ALA A 19 -8.35 -2.54 13.64
CA ALA A 19 -8.86 -3.35 12.55
C ALA A 19 -7.89 -4.47 12.19
N LEU A 20 -8.44 -5.67 12.06
CA LEU A 20 -7.80 -6.85 11.52
C LEU A 20 -8.50 -7.22 10.22
N VAL A 21 -7.77 -7.20 9.11
CA VAL A 21 -8.25 -7.67 7.81
C VAL A 21 -7.61 -9.00 7.51
N VAL A 22 -8.43 -10.01 7.28
CA VAL A 22 -7.98 -11.36 6.92
C VAL A 22 -8.38 -11.65 5.50
N THR A 23 -7.42 -11.92 4.64
CA THR A 23 -7.63 -12.28 3.25
C THR A 23 -7.31 -13.76 3.05
N VAL A 24 -8.29 -14.54 2.61
CA VAL A 24 -8.14 -15.96 2.28
C VAL A 24 -8.40 -16.15 0.81
N ASN A 25 -7.41 -16.61 0.07
CA ASN A 25 -7.52 -16.81 -1.39
C ASN A 25 -8.15 -15.61 -2.10
N GLY A 26 -7.74 -14.38 -1.73
CA GLY A 26 -8.22 -13.14 -2.32
C GLY A 26 -9.54 -12.59 -1.77
N THR A 27 -10.23 -13.30 -0.88
CA THR A 27 -11.45 -12.78 -0.25
C THR A 27 -11.11 -12.17 1.11
N ALA A 28 -11.29 -10.87 1.26
CA ALA A 28 -11.00 -10.14 2.49
C ALA A 28 -12.21 -10.06 3.43
N THR A 29 -11.96 -10.22 4.72
CA THR A 29 -12.93 -9.94 5.78
C THR A 29 -12.31 -9.04 6.84
N ARG A 30 -13.06 -8.04 7.32
CA ARG A 30 -12.62 -7.07 8.32
C ARG A 30 -13.30 -7.35 9.66
N GLN A 31 -12.52 -7.27 10.72
CA GLN A 31 -12.98 -7.37 12.11
C GLN A 31 -12.10 -6.52 13.02
N THR A 32 -12.57 -6.23 14.23
CA THR A 32 -11.73 -5.66 15.27
C THR A 32 -11.05 -6.79 16.04
N ALA A 33 -9.77 -6.64 16.34
CA ALA A 33 -9.02 -7.58 17.16
C ALA A 33 -8.08 -6.84 18.12
N THR A 34 -7.58 -7.55 19.12
CA THR A 34 -6.55 -7.06 20.02
C THR A 34 -5.30 -7.92 19.88
N ILE A 35 -4.17 -7.26 19.63
CA ILE A 35 -2.86 -7.89 19.64
C ILE A 35 -2.06 -7.34 20.81
N SER A 36 -1.49 -8.24 21.61
CA SER A 36 -0.60 -7.88 22.71
C SER A 36 0.85 -7.98 22.24
N VAL A 37 1.63 -6.95 22.49
CA VAL A 37 3.06 -6.92 22.20
C VAL A 37 3.83 -6.47 23.42
N ASP A 38 4.76 -7.33 23.87
CA ASP A 38 5.62 -7.08 25.02
C ASP A 38 7.05 -6.82 24.56
N LYS A 39 7.67 -5.77 25.08
CA LYS A 39 9.09 -5.57 24.92
C LYS A 39 9.86 -6.17 26.10
N ASN A 40 10.72 -7.12 25.84
CA ASN A 40 11.57 -7.73 26.83
C ASN A 40 12.72 -6.81 27.26
N SER A 41 13.30 -7.07 28.41
CA SER A 41 14.44 -6.30 28.95
C SER A 41 15.71 -6.36 28.07
N ASP A 42 15.82 -7.39 27.24
CA ASP A 42 16.92 -7.56 26.26
C ASP A 42 16.64 -6.85 24.92
N GLY A 43 15.49 -6.18 24.80
CA GLY A 43 15.06 -5.45 23.61
C GLY A 43 14.33 -6.30 22.56
N THR A 44 14.14 -7.60 22.80
CA THR A 44 13.30 -8.46 21.97
C THR A 44 11.81 -8.20 22.24
N TYR A 45 10.95 -8.72 21.39
CA TYR A 45 9.50 -8.60 21.53
C TYR A 45 8.83 -9.96 21.62
N ASN A 46 7.72 -10.03 22.35
CA ASN A 46 6.77 -11.13 22.30
C ASN A 46 5.49 -10.63 21.63
N PHE A 47 4.94 -11.43 20.74
CA PHE A 47 3.72 -11.15 19.99
C PHE A 47 2.65 -12.18 20.35
N ASN A 48 1.42 -11.71 20.56
CA ASN A 48 0.32 -12.59 20.90
C ASN A 48 -1.01 -12.09 20.30
N LEU A 49 -1.55 -12.84 19.36
CA LEU A 49 -2.91 -12.69 18.84
C LEU A 49 -3.77 -13.81 19.41
N LYS A 50 -4.54 -13.49 20.45
CA LYS A 50 -5.40 -14.44 21.15
C LYS A 50 -6.76 -14.59 20.49
N ASN A 51 -7.30 -15.81 20.59
CA ASN A 51 -8.67 -16.13 20.17
C ASN A 51 -8.95 -15.69 18.72
N PHE A 52 -7.96 -15.89 17.84
CA PHE A 52 -8.10 -15.50 16.46
C PHE A 52 -9.25 -16.25 15.81
N MET A 53 -10.18 -15.50 15.22
CA MET A 53 -11.33 -15.98 14.48
C MET A 53 -11.17 -15.70 13.01
N LEU A 54 -11.36 -16.72 12.18
CA LEU A 54 -11.48 -16.55 10.73
C LEU A 54 -12.94 -16.39 10.37
N LYS A 55 -13.30 -15.25 9.81
CA LYS A 55 -14.68 -14.97 9.36
C LYS A 55 -14.80 -15.15 7.87
N ALA A 56 -15.86 -15.82 7.43
CA ALA A 56 -16.24 -15.98 6.04
C ALA A 56 -17.75 -15.67 5.92
N GLY A 57 -18.08 -14.43 5.58
CA GLY A 57 -19.46 -13.92 5.66
C GLY A 57 -19.98 -13.95 7.10
N GLU A 58 -21.14 -14.60 7.31
CA GLU A 58 -21.74 -14.77 8.64
C GLU A 58 -21.14 -15.93 9.46
N GLN A 59 -20.35 -16.78 8.82
CA GLN A 59 -19.70 -17.90 9.51
C GLN A 59 -18.38 -17.46 10.15
N ALA A 60 -18.14 -17.89 11.37
CA ALA A 60 -16.91 -17.66 12.09
C ALA A 60 -16.30 -18.99 12.54
N MET A 61 -15.01 -19.16 12.32
CA MET A 61 -14.26 -20.36 12.68
C MET A 61 -13.18 -19.97 13.69
N GLY A 62 -13.14 -20.64 14.83
CA GLY A 62 -12.11 -20.48 15.84
C GLY A 62 -10.78 -21.04 15.35
N ILE A 63 -9.77 -20.19 15.20
CA ILE A 63 -8.43 -20.62 14.84
C ILE A 63 -7.60 -20.88 16.10
N GLY A 64 -7.52 -19.95 17.03
CA GLY A 64 -6.81 -20.11 18.30
C GLY A 64 -5.83 -18.98 18.58
N ASN A 65 -4.77 -19.30 19.33
CA ASN A 65 -3.76 -18.32 19.72
C ASN A 65 -2.50 -18.47 18.86
N ILE A 66 -2.08 -17.36 18.29
CA ILE A 66 -0.80 -17.22 17.56
C ILE A 66 0.16 -16.46 18.48
N THR A 67 1.20 -17.15 18.93
CA THR A 67 2.19 -16.61 19.88
C THR A 67 3.59 -16.79 19.32
N LEU A 68 4.38 -15.70 19.30
CA LEU A 68 5.79 -15.71 18.93
C LEU A 68 6.59 -14.97 20.00
N ASP A 69 7.63 -15.60 20.51
CA ASP A 69 8.47 -15.05 21.57
C ASP A 69 9.87 -14.71 21.08
N ASN A 70 10.52 -13.79 21.80
CA ASN A 70 11.92 -13.42 21.59
C ASN A 70 12.21 -12.95 20.16
N LEU A 71 11.33 -12.11 19.63
CA LEU A 71 11.45 -11.52 18.29
C LEU A 71 12.49 -10.41 18.32
N LYS A 72 13.50 -10.53 17.50
CA LYS A 72 14.53 -9.48 17.35
C LYS A 72 13.95 -8.32 16.57
N ALA A 73 14.13 -7.12 17.10
CA ALA A 73 13.72 -5.88 16.44
C ALA A 73 14.94 -5.10 15.96
N ALA A 74 14.82 -4.52 14.77
CA ALA A 74 15.70 -3.47 14.28
C ALA A 74 15.12 -2.11 14.66
N LYS A 75 15.99 -1.15 14.91
CA LYS A 75 15.58 0.25 15.10
C LYS A 75 15.37 0.91 13.74
N SER A 76 14.34 1.71 13.64
CA SER A 76 14.12 2.60 12.50
C SER A 76 13.70 4.00 12.98
N ASN A 77 13.79 4.99 12.11
CA ASN A 77 13.25 6.33 12.37
C ASN A 77 11.72 6.34 12.49
N LYS A 78 11.07 5.22 12.19
CA LYS A 78 9.62 5.02 12.20
C LYS A 78 9.13 4.19 13.38
N GLY A 79 10.03 3.68 14.20
CA GLY A 79 9.74 2.78 15.31
C GLY A 79 10.59 1.51 15.30
N ASP A 80 10.21 0.56 16.12
CA ASP A 80 10.88 -0.75 16.17
C ASP A 80 10.25 -1.67 15.11
N VAL A 81 11.07 -2.22 14.22
CA VAL A 81 10.66 -3.13 13.14
C VAL A 81 11.07 -4.55 13.47
N VAL A 82 10.13 -5.48 13.40
CA VAL A 82 10.38 -6.92 13.44
C VAL A 82 10.07 -7.53 12.08
N SER A 83 10.95 -8.39 11.59
CA SER A 83 10.67 -9.22 10.41
C SER A 83 11.22 -10.62 10.69
N THR A 84 10.37 -11.63 10.64
CA THR A 84 10.76 -13.00 10.95
C THR A 84 9.94 -14.02 10.17
N HIS A 85 10.58 -15.13 9.82
CA HIS A 85 9.95 -16.34 9.33
C HIS A 85 10.09 -17.42 10.38
N ARG A 86 9.00 -18.08 10.76
CA ARG A 86 9.00 -19.17 11.73
C ARG A 86 7.95 -20.23 11.43
N ASP A 87 8.30 -21.45 11.69
CA ASP A 87 7.34 -22.53 11.82
C ASP A 87 6.70 -22.45 13.22
N ILE A 88 5.36 -22.37 13.26
CA ILE A 88 4.59 -22.24 14.49
C ILE A 88 3.54 -23.33 14.62
N THR A 89 3.08 -23.56 15.85
CA THR A 89 1.87 -24.33 16.15
C THR A 89 0.87 -23.40 16.82
N ILE A 90 -0.34 -23.29 16.24
CA ILE A 90 -1.42 -22.50 16.81
C ILE A 90 -2.03 -23.28 17.97
N THR A 91 -2.09 -22.65 19.14
CA THR A 91 -2.66 -23.27 20.32
C THR A 91 -4.16 -23.02 20.43
N LYS A 92 -4.85 -23.83 21.24
CA LYS A 92 -6.27 -23.64 21.52
C LYS A 92 -6.52 -22.26 22.15
N GLY A 93 -7.57 -21.57 21.70
CA GLY A 93 -8.07 -20.36 22.37
C GLY A 93 -8.78 -20.67 23.69
N ASP A 94 -9.09 -19.61 24.41
CA ASP A 94 -9.72 -19.68 25.74
C ASP A 94 -11.12 -19.01 25.79
N ASP A 95 -11.66 -18.56 24.63
CA ASP A 95 -13.03 -18.04 24.56
C ASP A 95 -14.04 -19.19 24.80
N PRO A 96 -14.85 -19.12 25.85
CA PRO A 96 -15.82 -20.17 26.19
C PRO A 96 -16.98 -20.28 25.19
N ASN A 97 -17.18 -19.29 24.33
CA ASN A 97 -18.23 -19.30 23.31
C ASN A 97 -17.80 -20.00 22.02
N VAL A 98 -16.59 -20.50 21.95
CA VAL A 98 -16.04 -21.22 20.79
C VAL A 98 -15.86 -22.69 21.13
N ASP A 99 -16.73 -23.53 20.60
CA ASP A 99 -16.73 -24.98 20.90
C ASP A 99 -15.50 -25.67 20.27
N THR A 100 -15.06 -25.24 19.10
CA THR A 100 -14.00 -25.92 18.36
C THR A 100 -12.94 -24.93 17.86
N TRP A 101 -11.68 -25.27 18.14
CA TRP A 101 -10.51 -24.54 17.67
C TRP A 101 -9.77 -25.36 16.62
N MET A 102 -9.67 -24.83 15.41
CA MET A 102 -9.05 -25.51 14.26
C MET A 102 -7.53 -25.47 14.29
N GLY A 103 -6.94 -24.41 14.85
CA GLY A 103 -5.48 -24.22 14.85
C GLY A 103 -4.67 -25.40 15.35
N PRO A 104 -5.01 -26.03 16.49
CA PRO A 104 -4.28 -27.21 16.98
C PRO A 104 -4.29 -28.39 16.01
N MET A 105 -5.26 -28.47 15.11
CA MET A 105 -5.38 -29.56 14.13
C MET A 105 -4.55 -29.31 12.87
N LEU A 106 -4.05 -28.08 12.66
CA LEU A 106 -3.26 -27.71 11.49
C LEU A 106 -1.81 -28.19 11.57
N GLY A 107 -1.37 -28.61 12.77
CA GLY A 107 0.02 -28.99 13.02
C GLY A 107 0.96 -27.79 12.98
N THR A 108 2.16 -28.02 12.49
CA THR A 108 3.16 -26.94 12.29
C THR A 108 2.95 -26.28 10.95
N ILE A 109 2.85 -24.95 10.96
CA ILE A 109 2.62 -24.13 9.76
C ILE A 109 3.69 -23.05 9.64
N PRO A 110 4.17 -22.73 8.42
CA PRO A 110 5.08 -21.63 8.18
C PRO A 110 4.32 -20.29 8.31
N LEU A 111 4.95 -19.33 8.97
CA LEU A 111 4.39 -18.01 9.19
C LEU A 111 5.48 -16.94 8.99
N ASP A 112 5.19 -15.97 8.16
CA ASP A 112 5.95 -14.73 8.02
C ASP A 112 5.26 -13.64 8.82
N LEU A 113 6.02 -12.98 9.71
CA LEU A 113 5.53 -11.88 10.54
C LEU A 113 6.37 -10.63 10.31
N LYS A 114 5.68 -9.51 10.06
CA LYS A 114 6.23 -8.16 10.17
C LYS A 114 5.47 -7.36 11.21
N LEU A 115 6.21 -6.66 12.08
CA LEU A 115 5.66 -5.69 13.03
C LEU A 115 6.34 -4.35 12.82
N LEU A 116 5.57 -3.27 12.95
CA LEU A 116 6.05 -1.92 13.17
C LEU A 116 5.40 -1.40 14.44
N VAL A 117 6.21 -1.16 15.48
CA VAL A 117 5.76 -0.62 16.77
C VAL A 117 6.22 0.83 16.87
N ASN A 118 5.29 1.77 16.84
CA ASN A 118 5.58 3.19 16.85
C ASN A 118 4.57 3.97 17.73
N ASP A 119 5.08 4.80 18.65
CA ASP A 119 4.33 5.79 19.47
C ASP A 119 2.93 5.33 19.93
N GLY A 120 2.85 4.07 20.32
CA GLY A 120 1.58 3.52 20.80
C GLY A 120 0.68 2.94 19.72
N LYS A 121 1.13 2.90 18.48
CA LYS A 121 0.47 2.21 17.38
C LYS A 121 1.22 0.92 17.03
N LEU A 122 0.47 -0.06 16.54
CA LEU A 122 0.99 -1.32 16.04
C LEU A 122 0.48 -1.53 14.62
N TYR A 123 1.39 -1.78 13.70
CA TYR A 123 1.08 -2.33 12.41
C TYR A 123 1.64 -3.75 12.30
N THR A 124 0.84 -4.69 11.81
CA THR A 124 1.25 -6.09 11.68
C THR A 124 0.86 -6.63 10.30
N LEU A 125 1.77 -7.37 9.69
CA LEU A 125 1.52 -8.24 8.56
C LEU A 125 1.83 -9.68 8.96
N ILE A 126 0.91 -10.59 8.66
CA ILE A 126 1.09 -12.03 8.86
C ILE A 126 0.74 -12.73 7.55
N ASP A 127 1.68 -13.50 7.02
CA ASP A 127 1.47 -14.36 5.88
C ASP A 127 1.61 -15.83 6.31
N ILE A 128 0.62 -16.64 5.97
CA ILE A 128 0.58 -18.07 6.28
C ILE A 128 0.35 -18.83 4.98
N ASP A 129 1.37 -19.56 4.52
CA ASP A 129 1.28 -20.41 3.35
C ASP A 129 0.79 -21.81 3.72
N MET A 130 -0.46 -22.08 3.40
CA MET A 130 -1.08 -23.39 3.57
C MET A 130 -1.45 -24.05 2.22
N GLN A 131 -0.85 -23.60 1.11
CA GLN A 131 -1.15 -24.14 -0.22
C GLN A 131 -0.98 -25.66 -0.29
N LYS A 132 0.07 -26.21 0.33
CA LYS A 132 0.35 -27.64 0.32
C LYS A 132 -0.60 -28.48 1.17
N THR A 133 -1.14 -27.88 2.23
CA THR A 133 -1.97 -28.63 3.22
C THR A 133 -3.46 -28.44 2.99
N LEU A 134 -3.90 -27.22 2.70
CA LEU A 134 -5.31 -26.88 2.54
C LEU A 134 -5.65 -26.19 1.21
N GLY A 135 -4.66 -25.96 0.33
CA GLY A 135 -4.87 -25.20 -0.91
C GLY A 135 -5.20 -23.73 -0.65
N GLN A 136 -4.73 -23.17 0.47
CA GLN A 136 -5.07 -21.81 0.90
C GLN A 136 -3.82 -21.00 1.23
N THR A 137 -3.91 -19.71 0.96
CA THR A 137 -3.00 -18.69 1.50
C THR A 137 -3.82 -17.73 2.36
N ILE A 138 -3.26 -17.36 3.51
CA ILE A 138 -3.90 -16.43 4.45
C ILE A 138 -2.96 -15.25 4.61
N HIS A 139 -3.48 -14.06 4.30
CA HIS A 139 -2.81 -12.80 4.52
C HIS A 139 -3.59 -12.00 5.56
N VAL A 140 -2.92 -11.55 6.62
CA VAL A 140 -3.55 -10.79 7.71
C VAL A 140 -2.84 -9.46 7.85
N THR A 141 -3.61 -8.37 7.83
CA THR A 141 -3.15 -7.04 8.18
C THR A 141 -3.83 -6.56 9.46
N PHE A 142 -3.08 -5.92 10.35
CA PHE A 142 -3.59 -5.30 11.57
C PHE A 142 -3.09 -3.86 11.66
N GLY A 143 -3.96 -2.95 12.07
CA GLY A 143 -3.70 -1.51 12.14
C GLY A 143 -4.23 -0.78 10.90
N ASP A 144 -5.09 0.22 11.14
CA ASP A 144 -5.64 1.07 10.09
C ASP A 144 -4.59 2.04 9.52
N ASN A 145 -4.81 2.42 8.25
CA ASN A 145 -4.11 3.51 7.58
C ASN A 145 -2.59 3.31 7.38
N TYR A 146 -2.07 2.10 7.54
CA TYR A 146 -0.67 1.75 7.20
C TYR A 146 -0.53 1.14 5.80
N GLN A 147 -1.64 0.68 5.21
CA GLN A 147 -1.70 0.20 3.84
C GLN A 147 -2.87 0.85 3.10
N LEU A 148 -2.83 0.78 1.78
CA LEU A 148 -3.92 1.23 0.93
C LEU A 148 -5.09 0.24 1.04
N PRO A 149 -6.34 0.71 1.12
CA PRO A 149 -7.50 -0.18 1.11
C PRO A 149 -7.62 -0.88 -0.23
N ASN A 150 -8.20 -2.09 -0.22
CA ASN A 150 -8.47 -2.91 -1.42
C ASN A 150 -7.25 -3.00 -2.36
N SER A 151 -6.09 -3.16 -1.77
CA SER A 151 -4.79 -3.07 -2.47
C SER A 151 -4.52 -4.23 -3.44
N GLY A 152 -5.26 -5.33 -3.35
CA GLY A 152 -5.29 -6.43 -4.31
C GLY A 152 -6.39 -6.31 -5.37
N PHE A 153 -7.19 -5.25 -5.35
CA PHE A 153 -8.27 -4.98 -6.30
C PHE A 153 -9.30 -6.14 -6.42
N GLU A 154 -9.69 -6.70 -5.28
CA GLU A 154 -10.64 -7.82 -5.25
C GLU A 154 -12.10 -7.37 -5.20
N ASP A 155 -12.37 -6.19 -4.65
CA ASP A 155 -13.71 -5.64 -4.47
C ASP A 155 -13.95 -4.48 -5.43
N PHE A 156 -15.07 -4.55 -6.17
CA PHE A 156 -15.46 -3.55 -7.16
C PHE A 156 -16.91 -3.11 -6.97
N HIS A 157 -17.19 -1.88 -7.31
CA HIS A 157 -18.54 -1.33 -7.46
C HIS A 157 -18.73 -0.71 -8.84
N THR A 158 -19.97 -0.40 -9.19
CA THR A 158 -20.29 0.34 -10.41
C THR A 158 -20.32 1.82 -10.12
N ALA A 159 -19.47 2.59 -10.81
CA ALA A 159 -19.50 4.04 -10.83
C ALA A 159 -20.24 4.55 -12.06
N THR A 160 -20.98 5.64 -11.92
CA THR A 160 -21.79 6.20 -13.01
C THR A 160 -21.57 7.70 -13.12
N LEU A 161 -21.08 8.14 -14.27
CA LEU A 161 -20.98 9.53 -14.65
C LEU A 161 -22.29 9.95 -15.32
N VAL A 162 -22.83 11.08 -14.90
CA VAL A 162 -24.07 11.67 -15.43
C VAL A 162 -23.70 12.90 -16.25
N SER A 163 -24.26 13.00 -17.47
CA SER A 163 -24.10 14.19 -18.33
C SER A 163 -24.87 15.39 -17.77
N SER A 164 -24.36 16.59 -18.06
CA SER A 164 -25.12 17.84 -17.82
C SER A 164 -26.44 17.97 -18.64
N GLU A 165 -26.58 17.12 -19.65
CA GLU A 165 -27.80 17.12 -20.50
C GLU A 165 -28.98 16.39 -19.83
N GLY A 166 -28.74 15.71 -18.73
CA GLY A 166 -29.79 15.09 -17.92
C GLY A 166 -29.44 13.68 -17.41
N PRO A 167 -30.27 13.17 -16.48
CA PRO A 167 -30.00 11.91 -15.80
C PRO A 167 -30.08 10.67 -16.70
N ASP A 168 -30.75 10.79 -17.86
CA ASP A 168 -30.86 9.67 -18.80
C ASP A 168 -29.60 9.47 -19.66
N ASN A 169 -28.68 10.43 -19.66
CA ASN A 169 -27.42 10.36 -20.39
C ASN A 169 -26.30 10.02 -19.42
N THR A 170 -26.04 8.74 -19.26
CA THR A 170 -25.07 8.20 -18.29
C THR A 170 -24.04 7.28 -18.95
N CYS A 171 -22.86 7.18 -18.31
CA CYS A 171 -21.85 6.19 -18.64
C CYS A 171 -21.37 5.51 -17.35
N SER A 172 -21.49 4.20 -17.29
CA SER A 172 -21.07 3.41 -16.13
C SER A 172 -19.82 2.60 -16.42
N GLY A 173 -19.04 2.34 -15.38
CA GLY A 173 -17.88 1.48 -15.42
C GLY A 173 -17.61 0.86 -14.05
N ASP A 174 -16.71 -0.11 -14.01
CA ASP A 174 -16.27 -0.71 -12.75
C ASP A 174 -15.17 0.15 -12.11
N GLU A 175 -15.27 0.38 -10.80
CA GLU A 175 -14.19 0.96 -10.00
C GLU A 175 -13.88 0.02 -8.82
N PRO A 176 -12.59 -0.25 -8.51
CA PRO A 176 -12.27 -0.94 -7.27
C PRO A 176 -12.67 -0.07 -6.07
N ASN A 177 -13.24 -0.64 -5.03
CA ASN A 177 -13.63 0.09 -3.83
C ASN A 177 -12.45 0.92 -3.30
N ALA A 178 -12.69 2.19 -2.97
CA ALA A 178 -11.70 3.20 -2.56
C ALA A 178 -10.72 3.66 -3.65
N TRP A 179 -10.93 3.28 -4.92
CA TRP A 179 -10.17 3.72 -6.08
C TRP A 179 -11.10 4.24 -7.16
N HIS A 180 -10.72 5.33 -7.81
CA HIS A 180 -11.62 6.12 -8.64
C HIS A 180 -11.04 6.33 -10.05
N SER A 181 -11.92 6.41 -11.03
CA SER A 181 -11.65 6.62 -12.44
C SER A 181 -12.36 7.86 -12.99
N PHE A 182 -12.42 7.97 -14.32
CA PHE A 182 -13.22 9.03 -14.95
C PHE A 182 -14.73 8.88 -14.76
N GLN A 183 -15.23 7.71 -14.32
CA GLN A 183 -16.67 7.53 -14.06
C GLN A 183 -17.13 8.24 -12.78
N SER A 184 -16.23 8.49 -11.83
CA SER A 184 -16.50 9.27 -10.62
C SER A 184 -15.81 10.65 -10.62
N ALA A 185 -15.28 11.08 -11.78
CA ALA A 185 -14.57 12.34 -11.93
C ALA A 185 -15.46 13.56 -11.67
N THR A 186 -14.79 14.66 -11.35
CA THR A 186 -15.37 16.01 -11.32
C THR A 186 -14.74 16.87 -12.41
N GLY A 187 -15.24 18.09 -12.60
CA GLY A 187 -14.64 19.03 -13.53
C GLY A 187 -15.67 19.90 -14.23
N THR A 188 -15.20 20.63 -15.26
CA THR A 188 -16.03 21.55 -16.03
C THR A 188 -16.67 20.81 -17.20
N GLN A 189 -17.98 20.92 -17.35
CA GLN A 189 -18.65 20.43 -18.55
C GLN A 189 -18.29 21.32 -19.77
N PRO A 190 -18.14 20.75 -20.98
CA PRO A 190 -18.38 19.34 -21.33
C PRO A 190 -17.17 18.41 -21.11
N TRP A 191 -16.05 18.92 -20.59
CA TRP A 191 -14.78 18.18 -20.57
C TRP A 191 -14.84 16.90 -19.73
N VAL A 192 -15.46 16.95 -18.55
CA VAL A 192 -15.61 15.76 -17.70
C VAL A 192 -16.45 14.69 -18.41
N TRP A 193 -17.51 15.09 -19.10
CA TRP A 193 -18.31 14.16 -19.89
C TRP A 193 -17.55 13.61 -21.09
N MET A 194 -16.81 14.43 -21.80
CA MET A 194 -15.96 13.97 -22.90
C MET A 194 -14.88 12.99 -22.45
N ALA A 195 -14.31 13.21 -21.27
CA ALA A 195 -13.29 12.31 -20.71
C ALA A 195 -13.87 10.96 -20.29
N GLY A 196 -15.02 10.90 -19.64
CA GLY A 196 -15.57 9.68 -19.04
C GLY A 196 -16.90 9.19 -19.60
N GLY A 197 -17.65 10.04 -20.33
CA GLY A 197 -19.00 9.73 -20.75
C GLY A 197 -19.14 8.81 -21.97
N GLY A 198 -18.09 8.62 -22.73
CA GLY A 198 -18.13 7.79 -23.94
C GLY A 198 -17.64 6.34 -23.74
N SER A 199 -16.87 6.08 -22.69
CA SER A 199 -16.22 4.79 -22.46
C SER A 199 -15.78 4.66 -21.00
N SER A 200 -15.78 3.46 -20.47
CA SER A 200 -15.05 3.17 -19.25
C SER A 200 -13.55 3.11 -19.52
N TYR A 201 -12.74 3.51 -18.57
CA TYR A 201 -11.27 3.48 -18.62
C TYR A 201 -10.69 2.50 -17.63
N LEU A 202 -11.51 1.95 -16.77
CA LEU A 202 -11.17 1.02 -15.73
C LEU A 202 -12.13 -0.16 -15.76
N TYR A 203 -11.59 -1.37 -15.72
CA TYR A 203 -12.34 -2.60 -15.81
C TYR A 203 -11.84 -3.60 -14.76
N ARG A 204 -12.75 -4.41 -14.28
CA ARG A 204 -12.43 -5.62 -13.53
C ARG A 204 -11.82 -6.65 -14.46
N SER A 205 -10.74 -7.29 -14.05
CA SER A 205 -10.07 -8.34 -14.80
C SER A 205 -9.88 -9.59 -13.93
N SER A 206 -10.04 -10.76 -14.51
CA SER A 206 -9.68 -12.04 -13.87
C SER A 206 -8.22 -12.43 -14.11
N GLU A 207 -7.45 -11.60 -14.82
CA GLU A 207 -6.04 -11.84 -15.01
C GLU A 207 -5.25 -11.24 -13.84
N VAL A 208 -4.64 -12.09 -13.03
CA VAL A 208 -3.85 -11.71 -11.85
C VAL A 208 -2.36 -11.95 -12.05
N ARG A 209 -1.51 -11.33 -11.25
CA ARG A 209 -0.07 -11.58 -11.28
C ARG A 209 0.26 -13.03 -10.90
N PRO A 210 1.42 -13.57 -11.32
CA PRO A 210 1.89 -14.87 -10.85
C PRO A 210 1.98 -14.90 -9.31
N GLU A 211 1.59 -16.00 -8.71
CA GLU A 211 1.59 -16.21 -7.25
C GLU A 211 0.69 -15.23 -6.49
N SER A 212 -0.26 -14.57 -7.15
CA SER A 212 -1.29 -13.81 -6.45
C SER A 212 -2.17 -14.73 -5.64
N THR A 213 -2.55 -14.29 -4.45
CA THR A 213 -3.62 -14.94 -3.67
C THR A 213 -5.01 -14.44 -4.08
N GLY A 214 -5.04 -13.38 -4.90
CA GLY A 214 -6.23 -12.77 -5.44
C GLY A 214 -6.82 -13.52 -6.64
N LYS A 215 -7.99 -13.08 -7.08
CA LYS A 215 -8.71 -13.59 -8.25
C LYS A 215 -8.97 -12.51 -9.29
N GLN A 216 -8.72 -11.26 -8.93
CA GLN A 216 -9.02 -10.10 -9.74
C GLN A 216 -7.84 -9.12 -9.75
N SER A 217 -7.83 -8.28 -10.76
CA SER A 217 -6.95 -7.12 -10.89
C SER A 217 -7.69 -5.97 -11.55
N ALA A 218 -7.13 -4.78 -11.51
CA ALA A 218 -7.64 -3.62 -12.24
C ALA A 218 -7.00 -3.55 -13.62
N LEU A 219 -7.80 -3.34 -14.68
CA LEU A 219 -7.33 -3.08 -16.04
C LEU A 219 -7.64 -1.65 -16.43
N LEU A 220 -6.62 -0.83 -16.62
CA LEU A 220 -6.74 0.50 -17.18
C LEU A 220 -6.49 0.48 -18.69
N THR A 221 -7.33 1.20 -19.44
CA THR A 221 -7.18 1.35 -20.89
C THR A 221 -7.22 2.82 -21.28
N SER A 222 -6.39 3.21 -22.25
CA SER A 222 -6.52 4.51 -22.89
C SER A 222 -7.48 4.44 -24.08
N HIS A 223 -8.11 5.56 -24.41
CA HIS A 223 -9.08 5.64 -25.48
C HIS A 223 -8.76 6.75 -26.47
N ASN A 224 -9.01 6.47 -27.75
CA ASN A 224 -8.90 7.46 -28.81
C ASN A 224 -10.20 8.29 -28.87
N MET A 225 -10.10 9.54 -28.46
CA MET A 225 -11.20 10.52 -28.44
C MET A 225 -11.32 11.30 -29.77
N ILE A 226 -10.79 10.76 -30.87
CA ILE A 226 -10.70 11.37 -32.22
C ILE A 226 -9.63 12.49 -32.27
N PHE A 227 -9.62 13.39 -31.31
CA PHE A 227 -8.70 14.55 -31.28
C PHE A 227 -7.47 14.33 -30.39
N ALA A 228 -7.55 13.41 -29.44
CA ALA A 228 -6.50 13.07 -28.48
C ALA A 228 -6.68 11.64 -27.96
N ILE A 229 -5.61 11.09 -27.41
CA ILE A 229 -5.67 9.86 -26.62
C ILE A 229 -5.93 10.26 -25.16
N ALA A 230 -7.06 9.86 -24.60
CA ALA A 230 -7.36 9.99 -23.18
C ALA A 230 -6.74 8.81 -22.41
N ASN A 231 -5.96 9.09 -21.39
CA ASN A 231 -5.30 8.06 -20.59
C ASN A 231 -6.29 7.31 -19.71
N GLY A 232 -6.10 6.00 -19.58
CA GLY A 232 -6.66 5.24 -18.48
C GLY A 232 -5.95 5.65 -17.19
N THR A 233 -6.71 6.15 -16.22
CA THR A 233 -6.17 6.64 -14.96
C THR A 233 -7.02 6.15 -13.79
N MET A 234 -6.36 5.72 -12.74
CA MET A 234 -6.95 5.31 -11.47
C MET A 234 -6.25 6.06 -10.33
N THR A 235 -7.02 6.52 -9.35
CA THR A 235 -6.50 7.28 -8.21
C THR A 235 -7.22 6.94 -6.92
N THR A 236 -6.55 7.10 -5.79
CA THR A 236 -7.18 7.06 -4.45
C THR A 236 -7.87 8.38 -4.07
N GLY A 237 -7.70 9.40 -4.88
CA GLY A 237 -8.41 10.67 -4.78
C GLY A 237 -9.54 10.77 -5.80
N ARG A 238 -9.78 11.96 -6.33
CA ARG A 238 -10.77 12.21 -7.38
C ARG A 238 -10.09 12.76 -8.63
N LEU A 239 -10.48 12.28 -9.80
CA LEU A 239 -10.04 12.88 -11.06
C LEU A 239 -10.81 14.15 -11.35
N SER A 240 -10.14 15.14 -11.92
CA SER A 240 -10.73 16.36 -12.49
C SER A 240 -10.41 16.42 -13.98
N ALA A 241 -11.42 16.71 -14.81
CA ALA A 241 -11.26 16.98 -16.22
C ALA A 241 -11.78 18.39 -16.51
N GLY A 242 -10.89 19.35 -16.77
CA GLY A 242 -11.21 20.76 -16.95
C GLY A 242 -10.83 21.31 -18.32
N SER A 243 -10.09 20.55 -19.14
CA SER A 243 -9.58 21.04 -20.43
C SER A 243 -9.39 19.91 -21.44
N MET A 244 -9.57 20.22 -22.72
CA MET A 244 -9.15 19.33 -23.84
C MET A 244 -7.64 19.23 -23.99
N THR A 245 -6.87 20.17 -23.46
CA THR A 245 -5.43 20.13 -23.48
C THR A 245 -4.96 19.20 -22.36
N ALA A 246 -4.50 18.01 -22.70
CA ALA A 246 -4.18 16.95 -21.74
C ALA A 246 -3.17 17.37 -20.65
N THR A 247 -2.26 18.30 -20.98
CA THR A 247 -1.24 18.82 -20.06
C THR A 247 -1.70 20.06 -19.26
N ASP A 248 -2.95 20.48 -19.42
CA ASP A 248 -3.51 21.59 -18.65
C ASP A 248 -3.68 21.17 -17.18
N PRO A 249 -3.22 21.95 -16.19
CA PRO A 249 -3.33 21.61 -14.77
C PRO A 249 -4.76 21.48 -14.25
N SER A 250 -5.78 21.90 -15.01
CA SER A 250 -7.18 21.61 -14.69
C SER A 250 -7.55 20.14 -14.89
N ASN A 251 -6.70 19.36 -15.58
CA ASN A 251 -6.73 17.91 -15.65
C ASN A 251 -5.77 17.33 -14.61
N HIS A 252 -6.29 16.84 -13.48
CA HIS A 252 -5.46 16.36 -12.38
C HIS A 252 -6.20 15.31 -11.54
N SER A 253 -5.46 14.59 -10.72
CA SER A 253 -6.00 13.90 -9.55
C SER A 253 -5.91 14.82 -8.33
N GLN A 254 -6.85 14.74 -7.41
CA GLN A 254 -6.90 15.59 -6.23
C GLN A 254 -7.30 14.83 -4.98
N LEU A 255 -6.88 15.37 -3.84
CA LEU A 255 -7.21 14.91 -2.50
C LEU A 255 -7.61 16.11 -1.65
N ASP A 256 -8.74 15.99 -0.93
CA ASP A 256 -9.20 16.98 0.04
C ASP A 256 -10.03 16.31 1.13
N MET A 257 -9.49 16.23 2.35
CA MET A 257 -10.21 15.66 3.49
C MET A 257 -11.36 16.56 4.00
N SER A 258 -11.43 17.81 3.57
CA SER A 258 -12.55 18.71 3.90
C SER A 258 -13.78 18.43 3.05
N SER A 259 -13.64 17.71 1.94
CA SER A 259 -14.75 17.32 1.08
C SER A 259 -15.62 16.26 1.77
N THR A 260 -16.93 16.43 1.65
CA THR A 260 -17.96 15.47 2.11
C THR A 260 -18.44 14.57 0.98
N ASP A 261 -17.94 14.77 -0.23
CA ASP A 261 -18.29 13.98 -1.39
C ASP A 261 -17.87 12.51 -1.22
N LYS A 262 -18.67 11.63 -1.79
CA LYS A 262 -18.47 10.20 -1.79
C LYS A 262 -18.76 9.62 -3.16
N ASP A 263 -18.13 8.49 -3.46
CA ASP A 263 -18.42 7.71 -4.65
C ASP A 263 -19.71 6.89 -4.52
N GLY A 264 -20.01 6.07 -5.54
CA GLY A 264 -21.19 5.21 -5.58
C GLY A 264 -21.21 4.10 -4.54
N ASN A 265 -20.06 3.73 -3.97
CA ASN A 265 -19.92 2.76 -2.88
C ASN A 265 -20.01 3.41 -1.48
N GLY A 266 -19.95 4.74 -1.42
CA GLY A 266 -19.93 5.50 -0.17
C GLY A 266 -18.53 5.80 0.35
N ASP A 267 -17.48 5.51 -0.42
CA ASP A 267 -16.09 5.80 -0.09
C ASP A 267 -15.78 7.29 -0.31
N PRO A 268 -14.98 7.93 0.55
CA PRO A 268 -14.53 9.29 0.34
C PRO A 268 -13.44 9.34 -0.73
N PHE A 269 -13.27 10.48 -1.38
CA PHE A 269 -12.22 10.72 -2.38
C PHE A 269 -10.86 11.05 -1.74
N TYR A 270 -10.52 10.33 -0.68
CA TYR A 270 -9.21 10.39 -0.02
C TYR A 270 -8.96 9.12 0.78
N ILE A 271 -7.69 8.79 0.99
CA ILE A 271 -7.27 7.68 1.85
C ILE A 271 -6.49 8.23 3.03
N LEU A 272 -6.86 7.80 4.24
CA LEU A 272 -6.13 8.13 5.46
C LEU A 272 -4.78 7.44 5.50
N MET A 273 -3.79 8.11 6.08
CA MET A 273 -2.42 7.63 6.20
C MET A 273 -1.85 7.94 7.58
N ASP A 274 -1.43 6.91 8.30
CA ASP A 274 -0.79 7.04 9.62
C ASP A 274 0.70 6.69 9.61
N GLY A 275 1.14 5.93 8.60
CA GLY A 275 2.52 5.47 8.50
C GLY A 275 3.43 6.40 7.71
N THR A 276 4.73 6.11 7.76
CA THR A 276 5.78 6.76 6.97
C THR A 276 6.51 5.73 6.11
N PRO A 277 5.88 5.25 5.01
CA PRO A 277 6.46 4.20 4.18
C PRO A 277 7.75 4.66 3.48
N ASP A 278 8.65 3.71 3.20
CA ASP A 278 9.89 3.97 2.45
C ASP A 278 9.66 4.01 0.95
N SER A 279 8.72 3.21 0.48
CA SER A 279 8.38 3.12 -0.94
C SER A 279 6.97 2.61 -1.15
N ILE A 280 6.46 2.82 -2.35
CA ILE A 280 5.25 2.18 -2.88
C ILE A 280 5.67 1.17 -3.95
N ALA A 281 5.12 -0.03 -3.89
CA ALA A 281 5.34 -1.08 -4.88
C ALA A 281 4.01 -1.54 -5.47
N VAL A 282 4.01 -1.92 -6.73
CA VAL A 282 2.83 -2.42 -7.45
C VAL A 282 3.23 -3.44 -8.50
N TRP A 283 2.41 -4.43 -8.72
CA TRP A 283 2.56 -5.32 -9.86
C TRP A 283 1.79 -4.75 -11.04
N VAL A 284 2.45 -4.72 -12.19
CA VAL A 284 1.88 -4.20 -13.44
C VAL A 284 2.21 -5.10 -14.62
N LYS A 285 1.29 -5.09 -15.60
CA LYS A 285 1.50 -5.70 -16.91
C LYS A 285 1.05 -4.68 -17.95
N PHE A 286 2.01 -4.11 -18.68
CA PHE A 286 1.80 -2.94 -19.53
C PHE A 286 2.07 -3.22 -21.00
N LYS A 287 1.20 -2.71 -21.86
CA LYS A 287 1.33 -2.75 -23.31
C LYS A 287 0.78 -1.49 -23.94
N GLN A 288 1.51 -0.93 -24.87
CA GLN A 288 1.01 0.01 -25.88
C GLN A 288 0.74 -0.74 -27.19
N GLN A 289 -0.39 -0.46 -27.82
CA GLN A 289 -0.70 -1.06 -29.13
C GLN A 289 0.28 -0.59 -30.20
N THR A 290 0.59 0.71 -30.20
CA THR A 290 1.62 1.31 -31.03
C THR A 290 2.54 2.13 -30.15
N PRO A 291 3.74 1.65 -29.78
CA PRO A 291 4.64 2.35 -28.90
C PRO A 291 5.03 3.72 -29.45
N VAL A 292 4.93 4.75 -28.61
CA VAL A 292 5.36 6.11 -28.95
C VAL A 292 6.78 6.32 -28.45
N ALA A 293 7.72 6.53 -29.37
CA ALA A 293 9.16 6.52 -29.08
C ALA A 293 9.60 7.43 -27.93
N LYS A 294 8.90 8.56 -27.70
CA LYS A 294 9.22 9.50 -26.62
C LYS A 294 8.42 9.29 -25.34
N HIS A 295 7.32 8.53 -25.40
CA HIS A 295 6.38 8.33 -24.30
C HIS A 295 5.91 6.88 -24.20
N PRO A 296 6.83 5.88 -24.19
CA PRO A 296 6.46 4.47 -24.16
C PRO A 296 6.22 3.97 -22.73
N TYR A 297 5.69 4.82 -21.85
CA TYR A 297 5.69 4.57 -20.41
C TYR A 297 4.31 4.68 -19.80
N ALA A 298 4.00 3.80 -18.84
CA ALA A 298 3.00 4.03 -17.83
C ALA A 298 3.65 4.71 -16.60
N THR A 299 2.82 5.19 -15.67
CA THR A 299 3.29 5.90 -14.47
C THR A 299 2.59 5.44 -13.21
N ILE A 300 3.30 5.57 -12.09
CA ILE A 300 2.72 5.63 -10.75
C ILE A 300 3.29 6.85 -10.03
N SER A 301 2.42 7.61 -9.36
CA SER A 301 2.80 8.68 -8.43
C SER A 301 2.05 8.52 -7.11
N ALA A 302 2.67 8.97 -6.03
CA ALA A 302 2.05 9.03 -4.72
C ALA A 302 2.51 10.30 -3.98
N ALA A 303 1.60 10.94 -3.24
CA ALA A 303 1.91 12.07 -2.38
C ALA A 303 1.26 11.87 -1.01
N ILE A 304 2.05 11.95 0.06
CA ILE A 304 1.58 11.97 1.44
C ILE A 304 1.42 13.43 1.84
N THR A 305 0.24 13.80 2.35
CA THR A 305 -0.13 15.18 2.70
C THR A 305 -0.69 15.26 4.13
N ASP A 306 -0.87 16.48 4.64
CA ASP A 306 -1.57 16.74 5.91
C ASP A 306 -3.11 16.60 5.82
N GLY A 307 -3.62 16.20 4.65
CA GLY A 307 -5.05 16.05 4.38
C GLY A 307 -5.74 17.31 3.84
N THR A 308 -5.07 18.46 3.81
CA THR A 308 -5.58 19.62 3.08
C THR A 308 -5.46 19.44 1.58
N TYR A 309 -6.15 20.26 0.81
CA TYR A 309 -6.21 20.13 -0.64
C TYR A 309 -4.83 20.00 -1.31
N TYR A 310 -4.70 18.99 -2.13
CA TYR A 310 -3.53 18.75 -2.98
C TYR A 310 -3.96 18.20 -4.33
N GLN A 311 -3.27 18.58 -5.40
CA GLN A 311 -3.48 18.03 -6.74
C GLN A 311 -2.16 17.62 -7.41
N ASP A 312 -2.23 16.60 -8.28
CA ASP A 312 -1.14 16.12 -9.13
C ASP A 312 -1.66 15.95 -10.59
N PRO A 313 -1.10 16.68 -11.60
CA PRO A 313 -0.01 17.66 -11.48
C PRO A 313 -0.40 18.91 -10.66
N GLN A 314 0.60 19.48 -9.99
CA GLN A 314 0.42 20.70 -9.21
C GLN A 314 0.05 21.87 -10.11
N GLU A 315 -0.78 22.78 -9.57
CA GLU A 315 -1.13 24.02 -10.26
C GLU A 315 0.11 24.91 -10.44
N ALA A 316 0.30 25.43 -11.65
CA ALA A 316 1.45 26.26 -11.96
C ALA A 316 1.52 27.51 -11.08
N GLY A 317 2.66 27.74 -10.46
CA GLY A 317 2.91 28.88 -9.60
C GLY A 317 2.35 28.75 -8.16
N LYS A 318 1.70 27.64 -7.83
CA LYS A 318 1.23 27.37 -6.47
C LYS A 318 2.23 26.49 -5.71
N THR A 319 2.47 26.81 -4.46
CA THR A 319 3.30 26.02 -3.55
C THR A 319 2.42 25.22 -2.63
N TYR A 320 2.67 23.91 -2.56
CA TYR A 320 1.95 22.98 -1.69
C TYR A 320 2.80 22.64 -0.45
N ASN A 321 2.70 23.45 0.58
CA ASN A 321 3.45 23.26 1.84
C ASN A 321 2.91 22.11 2.70
N ASN A 322 1.77 21.53 2.32
CA ASN A 322 1.11 20.43 2.97
C ASN A 322 1.61 19.05 2.53
N VAL A 323 2.52 18.99 1.56
CA VAL A 323 3.12 17.73 1.08
C VAL A 323 4.25 17.32 2.01
N VAL A 324 4.15 16.13 2.57
CA VAL A 324 5.14 15.51 3.48
C VAL A 324 6.17 14.70 2.69
N ALA A 325 5.70 13.88 1.77
CA ALA A 325 6.54 13.03 0.95
C ALA A 325 5.92 12.78 -0.42
N THR A 326 6.77 12.50 -1.40
CA THR A 326 6.33 12.09 -2.74
C THR A 326 7.10 10.87 -3.21
N ALA A 327 6.44 10.02 -3.99
CA ALA A 327 7.05 8.91 -4.72
C ALA A 327 6.58 8.94 -6.17
N LYS A 328 7.47 8.67 -7.12
CA LYS A 328 7.12 8.66 -8.54
C LYS A 328 7.97 7.68 -9.34
N ASN A 329 7.32 6.85 -10.15
CA ASN A 329 7.94 6.16 -11.27
C ASN A 329 7.22 6.57 -12.56
N ALA A 330 7.83 7.45 -13.34
CA ALA A 330 7.28 8.00 -14.58
C ALA A 330 7.70 7.21 -15.83
N LYS A 331 8.39 6.06 -15.66
CA LYS A 331 8.97 5.29 -16.77
C LYS A 331 8.75 3.79 -16.57
N ILE A 332 7.49 3.40 -16.44
CA ILE A 332 7.13 1.99 -16.41
C ILE A 332 7.05 1.49 -17.85
N GLU A 333 8.07 0.77 -18.28
CA GLU A 333 8.18 0.20 -19.62
C GLU A 333 7.42 -1.11 -19.75
N SER A 334 6.94 -1.42 -20.95
CA SER A 334 6.49 -2.76 -21.27
C SER A 334 7.68 -3.74 -21.27
N LYS A 335 7.52 -4.87 -20.62
CA LYS A 335 8.49 -5.98 -20.60
C LYS A 335 8.01 -7.16 -21.46
N GLY A 336 7.48 -6.88 -22.65
CA GLY A 336 6.89 -7.92 -23.50
C GLY A 336 5.50 -8.33 -23.04
N PHE A 337 4.75 -7.43 -22.39
CA PHE A 337 3.42 -7.67 -21.84
C PHE A 337 3.37 -8.82 -20.82
N VAL A 338 4.35 -8.84 -19.93
CA VAL A 338 4.41 -9.74 -18.77
C VAL A 338 4.32 -8.96 -17.48
N TRP A 339 3.88 -9.62 -16.43
CA TRP A 339 3.81 -9.04 -15.10
C TRP A 339 5.21 -8.69 -14.59
N GLN A 340 5.33 -7.49 -14.01
CA GLN A 340 6.53 -6.99 -13.39
C GLN A 340 6.17 -6.22 -12.11
N ARG A 341 6.97 -6.38 -11.09
CA ARG A 341 6.88 -5.57 -9.88
C ARG A 341 7.69 -4.29 -10.06
N VAL A 342 7.06 -3.14 -9.89
CA VAL A 342 7.73 -1.84 -9.93
C VAL A 342 7.64 -1.19 -8.56
N THR A 343 8.64 -0.37 -8.22
CA THR A 343 8.74 0.30 -6.93
C THR A 343 9.13 1.75 -7.15
N ALA A 344 8.58 2.65 -6.34
CA ALA A 344 8.95 4.06 -6.27
C ALA A 344 9.26 4.43 -4.81
N PRO A 345 10.48 4.90 -4.50
CA PRO A 345 10.83 5.33 -3.15
C PRO A 345 10.14 6.66 -2.80
N PHE A 346 9.74 6.81 -1.55
CA PHE A 346 9.28 8.09 -1.02
C PHE A 346 10.45 9.00 -0.70
N VAL A 347 10.34 10.25 -1.15
CA VAL A 347 11.24 11.36 -0.80
C VAL A 347 10.49 12.24 0.18
N TYR A 348 10.93 12.25 1.43
CA TYR A 348 10.39 13.08 2.50
C TYR A 348 11.04 14.46 2.44
N THR A 349 10.24 15.50 2.21
CA THR A 349 10.73 16.87 2.03
C THR A 349 10.27 17.83 3.14
N ASN A 350 9.27 17.44 3.93
CA ASN A 350 8.71 18.28 4.98
C ASN A 350 8.45 17.49 6.27
N ASN A 351 9.43 17.47 7.16
CA ASN A 351 9.33 16.78 8.45
C ASN A 351 8.57 17.58 9.52
N ASN A 352 8.13 18.81 9.22
CA ASN A 352 7.37 19.66 10.14
C ASN A 352 5.86 19.47 10.02
N VAL A 353 5.42 18.65 9.07
CA VAL A 353 4.01 18.35 8.79
C VAL A 353 3.78 16.87 8.96
N ASN A 354 2.76 16.51 9.72
CA ASN A 354 2.36 15.10 9.88
C ASN A 354 1.52 14.66 8.68
N GLY A 355 1.89 13.56 8.10
CA GLY A 355 1.08 12.89 7.06
C GLY A 355 -0.25 12.41 7.65
N LYS A 356 -1.35 12.68 6.96
CA LYS A 356 -2.70 12.24 7.35
C LYS A 356 -3.45 11.55 6.22
N ALA A 357 -3.05 11.82 4.98
CA ALA A 357 -3.69 11.26 3.81
C ALA A 357 -2.68 11.00 2.70
N ILE A 358 -3.02 10.08 1.80
CA ILE A 358 -2.20 9.73 0.66
C ILE A 358 -3.03 9.80 -0.63
N LEU A 359 -2.49 10.48 -1.64
CA LEU A 359 -2.97 10.45 -3.01
C LEU A 359 -2.07 9.53 -3.83
N VAL A 360 -2.62 8.48 -4.41
CA VAL A 360 -1.93 7.60 -5.36
C VAL A 360 -2.61 7.72 -6.71
N THR A 361 -1.83 7.86 -7.77
CA THR A 361 -2.34 7.91 -9.16
C THR A 361 -1.53 6.99 -10.05
N ILE A 362 -2.22 6.14 -10.79
CA ILE A 362 -1.65 5.21 -11.77
C ILE A 362 -2.26 5.54 -13.14
N SER A 363 -1.42 5.67 -14.16
CA SER A 363 -1.86 6.06 -15.50
C SER A 363 -1.15 5.25 -16.59
N THR A 364 -1.85 5.00 -17.70
CA THR A 364 -1.34 4.25 -18.85
C THR A 364 -0.23 4.96 -19.60
N ASN A 365 -0.15 6.30 -19.52
CA ASN A 365 0.84 7.10 -20.26
C ASN A 365 1.41 8.22 -19.37
N ALA A 366 2.73 8.43 -19.44
CA ALA A 366 3.43 9.45 -18.67
C ALA A 366 3.15 10.88 -19.15
N ASP A 367 2.77 11.04 -20.42
CA ASP A 367 2.48 12.33 -21.04
C ASP A 367 1.04 12.30 -21.57
N PRO A 368 0.08 12.87 -20.82
CA PRO A 368 -1.33 12.86 -21.20
C PRO A 368 -1.54 13.44 -22.61
N GLY A 369 -2.37 12.77 -23.39
CA GLY A 369 -2.66 13.13 -24.78
C GLY A 369 -1.61 12.65 -25.81
N LYS A 370 -0.57 11.97 -25.37
CA LYS A 370 0.41 11.28 -26.21
C LYS A 370 0.22 9.77 -26.09
N GLY A 371 0.71 9.05 -27.06
CA GLY A 371 0.67 7.59 -27.04
C GLY A 371 -0.32 6.99 -28.01
N SER A 372 -0.62 5.73 -27.78
CA SER A 372 -1.60 4.94 -28.52
C SER A 372 -2.65 4.41 -27.57
N THR A 373 -3.49 3.49 -28.04
CA THR A 373 -4.34 2.73 -27.14
C THR A 373 -3.49 1.78 -26.30
N ASP A 374 -3.58 1.93 -24.99
CA ASP A 374 -2.76 1.22 -24.02
C ASP A 374 -3.61 0.30 -23.16
N SER A 375 -2.97 -0.71 -22.61
CA SER A 375 -3.55 -1.58 -21.59
C SER A 375 -2.56 -1.73 -20.44
N LEU A 376 -3.00 -1.43 -19.24
CA LEU A 376 -2.22 -1.53 -18.02
C LEU A 376 -3.02 -2.32 -16.98
N TYR A 377 -2.61 -3.56 -16.75
CA TYR A 377 -3.11 -4.33 -15.61
C TYR A 377 -2.34 -3.92 -14.36
N VAL A 378 -3.04 -3.80 -13.27
CA VAL A 378 -2.53 -3.39 -11.96
C VAL A 378 -3.01 -4.36 -10.92
N ASP A 379 -2.08 -4.86 -10.10
CA ASP A 379 -2.37 -5.83 -9.05
C ASP A 379 -1.45 -5.61 -7.84
N ASP A 380 -1.89 -6.03 -6.67
CA ASP A 380 -1.12 -6.07 -5.40
C ASP A 380 -0.23 -4.85 -5.17
N ILE A 381 -0.86 -3.68 -5.00
CA ILE A 381 -0.16 -2.47 -4.59
C ILE A 381 0.13 -2.50 -3.08
N SER A 382 1.31 -2.06 -2.67
CA SER A 382 1.69 -2.08 -1.25
C SER A 382 2.59 -0.92 -0.86
N LEU A 383 2.44 -0.44 0.36
CA LEU A 383 3.36 0.47 1.01
C LEU A 383 4.42 -0.36 1.75
N ILE A 384 5.68 -0.04 1.54
CA ILE A 384 6.83 -0.78 2.08
C ILE A 384 7.42 0.00 3.25
N TYR A 385 7.58 -0.69 4.37
CA TYR A 385 8.26 -0.20 5.57
C TYR A 385 9.49 -1.07 5.80
N ASN A 386 10.68 -0.51 5.59
CA ASN A 386 11.93 -1.23 5.72
C ASN A 386 12.61 -0.90 7.06
N GLU A 387 13.52 -1.77 7.47
CA GLU A 387 14.49 -1.46 8.52
C GLU A 387 15.46 -0.39 8.02
N ASP A 388 15.88 0.51 8.90
CA ASP A 388 16.97 1.44 8.58
C ASP A 388 18.25 0.64 8.43
N LYS A 389 18.80 0.61 7.23
CA LYS A 389 20.12 0.00 7.01
C LYS A 389 21.18 0.90 7.62
N PRO A 390 22.15 0.34 8.38
CA PRO A 390 23.25 1.13 8.86
C PRO A 390 24.03 1.72 7.69
N ALA A 391 24.34 3.00 7.74
CA ALA A 391 25.28 3.61 6.81
C ALA A 391 26.69 3.11 7.16
N ILE A 392 27.33 2.39 6.25
CA ILE A 392 28.70 1.92 6.42
C ILE A 392 29.63 2.85 5.66
N THR A 393 30.67 3.28 6.31
CA THR A 393 31.74 4.05 5.68
C THR A 393 33.07 3.32 5.81
N VAL A 394 33.92 3.42 4.79
CA VAL A 394 35.31 2.99 4.83
C VAL A 394 36.17 4.24 4.62
N ASN A 395 37.02 4.55 5.57
CA ASN A 395 37.83 5.80 5.60
C ASN A 395 36.97 7.06 5.40
N GLY A 396 35.76 7.08 5.99
CA GLY A 396 34.82 8.20 5.90
C GLY A 396 34.02 8.29 4.59
N GLN A 397 34.28 7.41 3.61
CA GLN A 397 33.52 7.35 2.36
C GLN A 397 32.36 6.36 2.50
N ALA A 398 31.15 6.80 2.13
CA ALA A 398 29.98 5.94 2.13
C ALA A 398 30.13 4.79 1.14
N VAL A 399 29.79 3.58 1.57
CA VAL A 399 29.82 2.38 0.72
C VAL A 399 28.44 1.73 0.69
N THR A 400 28.10 1.16 -0.46
CA THR A 400 26.82 0.48 -0.65
C THR A 400 26.97 -1.00 -0.34
N LEU A 401 26.04 -1.56 0.44
CA LEU A 401 25.94 -3.00 0.67
C LEU A 401 25.31 -3.68 -0.56
N ASP A 402 25.98 -4.67 -1.10
CA ASP A 402 25.40 -5.64 -2.02
C ASP A 402 25.27 -6.98 -1.32
N LYS A 403 24.04 -7.45 -1.09
CA LYS A 403 23.74 -8.72 -0.42
C LYS A 403 24.50 -8.89 0.91
N ASP A 404 24.47 -7.88 1.76
CA ASP A 404 25.16 -7.84 3.06
C ASP A 404 26.70 -7.88 2.99
N LYS A 405 27.25 -7.62 1.82
CA LYS A 405 28.70 -7.52 1.61
C LYS A 405 29.09 -6.15 1.08
N VAL A 406 30.19 -5.64 1.57
CA VAL A 406 30.84 -4.46 1.03
C VAL A 406 32.11 -4.91 0.32
N SER A 407 32.27 -4.49 -0.93
CA SER A 407 33.52 -4.61 -1.65
C SER A 407 33.99 -3.20 -2.01
N THR A 408 35.12 -2.80 -1.45
CA THR A 408 35.77 -1.52 -1.74
C THR A 408 37.26 -1.70 -1.79
N THR A 409 37.97 -0.82 -2.49
CA THR A 409 39.42 -0.76 -2.50
C THR A 409 39.87 0.31 -1.53
N ALA A 410 40.65 -0.03 -0.52
CA ALA A 410 41.34 0.91 0.34
C ALA A 410 42.83 0.97 -0.09
N GLU A 411 43.40 2.18 -0.12
CA GLU A 411 44.85 2.37 -0.43
C GLU A 411 45.71 1.66 0.59
N ASP A 412 45.28 1.61 1.84
CA ASP A 412 45.91 0.81 2.92
C ASP A 412 44.84 -0.01 3.64
N PRO A 413 44.62 -1.27 3.25
CA PRO A 413 43.62 -2.12 3.90
C PRO A 413 43.91 -2.48 5.33
N THR A 414 45.20 -2.37 5.76
CA THR A 414 45.63 -2.70 7.11
C THR A 414 45.21 -1.64 8.13
N ASN A 415 45.13 -0.39 7.70
CA ASN A 415 44.72 0.75 8.52
C ASN A 415 43.33 1.35 8.10
N ALA A 416 42.55 0.62 7.31
CA ALA A 416 41.23 1.06 6.90
C ALA A 416 40.29 1.16 8.13
N VAL A 417 39.69 2.33 8.31
CA VAL A 417 38.68 2.55 9.36
C VAL A 417 37.31 2.25 8.78
N VAL A 418 36.67 1.20 9.32
CA VAL A 418 35.27 0.85 8.99
C VAL A 418 34.39 1.36 10.12
N ALA A 419 33.46 2.23 9.79
CA ALA A 419 32.46 2.73 10.72
C ALA A 419 31.05 2.42 10.22
N ALA A 420 30.17 2.00 11.12
CA ALA A 420 28.76 1.85 10.87
C ALA A 420 28.01 2.87 11.74
N THR A 421 27.20 3.71 11.11
CA THR A 421 26.30 4.63 11.81
C THR A 421 24.85 4.25 11.50
N THR A 422 24.05 4.08 12.54
CA THR A 422 22.60 3.98 12.38
C THR A 422 22.01 5.38 12.37
N ALA A 423 20.94 5.59 11.60
CA ALA A 423 20.24 6.87 11.49
C ALA A 423 19.59 7.35 12.81
N ASN A 424 19.71 6.58 13.88
CA ASN A 424 19.21 6.91 15.20
C ASN A 424 20.23 7.78 15.95
N LYS A 425 19.96 9.06 15.98
CA LYS A 425 20.47 9.95 17.03
C LYS A 425 19.42 10.05 18.13
#